data_5d700bcf2870666c15679b9da1e58c68
#
_entry.id   5d700bcf2870666c15679b9da1e58c68
#
_cell.length_a   1.000
_cell.length_b   1.000
_cell.length_c   1.000
_cell.angle_alpha   90.00
_cell.angle_beta   90.00
_cell.angle_gamma   90.00
#
_symmetry.space_group_name_H-M   'P 1'
#
loop_
_entity.id
_entity.type
_entity.pdbx_description
1 polymer ?
#
loop_
_entity_poly.entity_id
_entity_poly.type
_entity_poly.pdbx_seq_one_letter_code
_entity_poly.pdbx_strand_id
1 'polypeptide(L)'
;GPFSKWEDVRTETLAHLVSMGCAVKYAHSEVGNFVADGRQMIQQEIEFLPVDVCDAADQMVLAKWVLREVAHSYGIEVSFSPKIAVGQAGSGMHFHTRLVKDGVNQFSTGSGLTEAALKVIGGYLSHAASLTAFGNTVPTSFLRLVPHQEAPTAICWGDRNRSVLVRVPLGWQNIDDSMFRDANPNE
;
A
#
# COMPACT_ATOMS: atom_id res chain seq x y z
N GLY A 1 -20.18 14.43 -1.92
CA GLY A 1 -19.16 14.88 -0.97
C GLY A 1 -17.75 14.46 -1.41
N PRO A 2 -16.69 14.93 -0.76
CA PRO A 2 -15.32 14.65 -1.21
C PRO A 2 -14.97 13.16 -1.19
N PHE A 3 -15.61 12.37 -0.35
CA PHE A 3 -15.33 10.94 -0.19
C PHE A 3 -15.92 10.05 -1.30
N SER A 4 -16.97 10.49 -1.98
CA SER A 4 -17.57 9.78 -3.11
C SER A 4 -17.09 10.32 -4.47
N LYS A 5 -16.20 11.28 -4.46
CA LYS A 5 -15.69 11.86 -5.71
C LYS A 5 -14.82 10.84 -6.43
N TRP A 6 -15.13 10.62 -7.70
CA TRP A 6 -14.49 9.62 -8.55
C TRP A 6 -14.67 8.17 -8.07
N GLU A 7 -15.77 7.91 -7.34
CA GLU A 7 -16.12 6.55 -6.92
C GLU A 7 -16.35 5.63 -8.12
N ASP A 8 -16.95 6.13 -9.18
CA ASP A 8 -17.16 5.36 -10.42
C ASP A 8 -15.84 4.86 -11.01
N VAL A 9 -14.82 5.72 -11.08
CA VAL A 9 -13.47 5.33 -11.55
C VAL A 9 -12.87 4.23 -10.67
N ARG A 10 -12.99 4.35 -9.34
CA ARG A 10 -12.52 3.30 -8.42
C ARG A 10 -13.26 2.00 -8.63
N THR A 11 -14.59 2.05 -8.63
CA THR A 11 -15.43 0.87 -8.74
C THR A 11 -15.19 0.12 -10.04
N GLU A 12 -15.12 0.84 -11.17
CA GLU A 12 -14.84 0.24 -12.48
C GLU A 12 -13.42 -0.35 -12.51
N THR A 13 -12.43 0.36 -11.97
CA THR A 13 -11.06 -0.15 -11.86
C THR A 13 -11.02 -1.46 -11.06
N LEU A 14 -11.68 -1.51 -9.89
CA LEU A 14 -11.73 -2.72 -9.07
C LEU A 14 -12.42 -3.87 -9.81
N ALA A 15 -13.53 -3.61 -10.50
CA ALA A 15 -14.23 -4.63 -11.28
C ALA A 15 -13.34 -5.25 -12.36
N HIS A 16 -12.59 -4.43 -13.09
CA HIS A 16 -11.62 -4.92 -14.08
C HIS A 16 -10.50 -5.73 -13.44
N LEU A 17 -9.90 -5.24 -12.35
CA LEU A 17 -8.83 -5.96 -11.64
C LEU A 17 -9.30 -7.33 -11.13
N VAL A 18 -10.48 -7.39 -10.54
CA VAL A 18 -11.08 -8.65 -10.08
C VAL A 18 -11.33 -9.59 -11.25
N SER A 19 -11.86 -9.09 -12.37
CA SER A 19 -12.09 -9.93 -13.58
C SER A 19 -10.80 -10.47 -14.18
N MET A 20 -9.66 -9.81 -13.95
CA MET A 20 -8.32 -10.26 -14.35
C MET A 20 -7.65 -11.19 -13.33
N GLY A 21 -8.35 -11.52 -12.24
CA GLY A 21 -7.85 -12.43 -11.21
C GLY A 21 -7.02 -11.75 -10.11
N CYS A 22 -7.01 -10.42 -10.03
CA CYS A 22 -6.33 -9.71 -8.95
C CYS A 22 -7.09 -9.86 -7.62
N ALA A 23 -6.37 -10.13 -6.56
CA ALA A 23 -6.90 -10.25 -5.21
C ALA A 23 -7.06 -8.86 -4.55
N VAL A 24 -8.05 -8.12 -5.00
CA VAL A 24 -8.33 -6.76 -4.48
C VAL A 24 -9.09 -6.85 -3.17
N LYS A 25 -8.69 -6.03 -2.19
CA LYS A 25 -9.37 -5.94 -0.89
C LYS A 25 -10.44 -4.84 -0.89
N TYR A 26 -10.04 -3.61 -1.15
CA TYR A 26 -10.91 -2.45 -1.30
C TYR A 26 -10.14 -1.25 -1.88
N ALA A 27 -10.87 -0.17 -2.18
CA ALA A 27 -10.28 1.13 -2.51
C ALA A 27 -11.04 2.26 -1.81
N HIS A 28 -10.34 3.34 -1.51
CA HIS A 28 -10.91 4.51 -0.84
C HIS A 28 -10.23 5.81 -1.25
N SER A 29 -10.87 6.93 -0.90
CA SER A 29 -10.25 8.25 -1.01
C SER A 29 -9.30 8.46 0.14
N GLU A 30 -8.13 9.00 -0.17
CA GLU A 30 -7.09 9.42 0.78
C GLU A 30 -7.17 10.92 1.08
N VAL A 31 -6.31 11.39 1.99
CA VAL A 31 -6.35 12.75 2.54
C VAL A 31 -5.97 13.85 1.54
N GLY A 32 -5.22 13.50 0.49
CA GLY A 32 -4.75 14.47 -0.50
C GLY A 32 -5.90 15.01 -1.35
N ASN A 33 -6.23 16.29 -1.16
CA ASN A 33 -7.23 16.99 -1.95
C ASN A 33 -6.89 18.48 -2.01
N PHE A 34 -6.42 18.95 -3.15
CA PHE A 34 -6.03 20.35 -3.34
C PHE A 34 -6.16 20.76 -4.82
N VAL A 35 -6.12 22.05 -5.06
CA VAL A 35 -6.11 22.62 -6.42
C VAL A 35 -4.74 23.23 -6.69
N ALA A 36 -4.16 22.86 -7.83
CA ALA A 36 -2.92 23.43 -8.34
C ALA A 36 -3.04 23.62 -9.86
N ASP A 37 -2.59 24.76 -10.36
CA ASP A 37 -2.59 25.10 -11.79
C ASP A 37 -3.96 24.90 -12.48
N GLY A 38 -5.05 25.23 -11.76
CA GLY A 38 -6.42 25.09 -12.24
C GLY A 38 -6.92 23.65 -12.32
N ARG A 39 -6.14 22.67 -11.87
CA ARG A 39 -6.51 21.25 -11.78
C ARG A 39 -6.78 20.86 -10.35
N GLN A 40 -7.80 20.02 -10.14
CA GLN A 40 -8.05 19.41 -8.86
C GLN A 40 -7.26 18.10 -8.75
N MET A 41 -6.45 18.00 -7.71
CA MET A 41 -5.70 16.80 -7.35
C MET A 41 -6.45 16.08 -6.23
N ILE A 42 -6.71 14.78 -6.41
CA ILE A 42 -7.39 13.94 -5.44
C ILE A 42 -6.61 12.65 -5.28
N GLN A 43 -6.27 12.31 -4.05
CA GLN A 43 -5.55 11.09 -3.73
C GLN A 43 -6.52 9.93 -3.50
N GLN A 44 -6.19 8.79 -4.07
CA GLN A 44 -6.93 7.54 -3.95
C GLN A 44 -5.98 6.42 -3.59
N GLU A 45 -6.48 5.39 -2.92
CA GLU A 45 -5.71 4.20 -2.56
C GLU A 45 -6.48 2.93 -2.94
N ILE A 46 -5.75 1.93 -3.45
CA ILE A 46 -6.23 0.57 -3.63
C ILE A 46 -5.41 -0.34 -2.72
N GLU A 47 -6.07 -1.17 -1.94
CA GLU A 47 -5.46 -2.16 -1.07
C GLU A 47 -5.73 -3.57 -1.62
N PHE A 48 -4.69 -4.41 -1.63
CA PHE A 48 -4.75 -5.78 -2.10
C PHE A 48 -4.72 -6.77 -0.95
N LEU A 49 -5.33 -7.93 -1.17
CA LEU A 49 -5.20 -9.07 -0.27
C LEU A 49 -3.78 -9.67 -0.38
N PRO A 50 -3.29 -10.34 0.66
CA PRO A 50 -2.00 -11.02 0.62
C PRO A 50 -2.01 -12.18 -0.38
N VAL A 51 -1.04 -12.17 -1.28
CA VAL A 51 -0.77 -13.25 -2.25
C VAL A 51 0.74 -13.55 -2.25
N ASP A 52 1.19 -14.51 -3.07
CA ASP A 52 2.62 -14.72 -3.29
C ASP A 52 3.30 -13.44 -3.77
N VAL A 53 4.57 -13.28 -3.45
CA VAL A 53 5.33 -12.04 -3.74
C VAL A 53 5.42 -11.73 -5.24
N CYS A 54 5.51 -12.77 -6.09
CA CYS A 54 5.53 -12.58 -7.53
C CYS A 54 4.16 -12.13 -8.05
N ASP A 55 3.08 -12.79 -7.59
CA ASP A 55 1.71 -12.39 -7.93
C ASP A 55 1.40 -10.98 -7.45
N ALA A 56 1.87 -10.59 -6.26
CA ALA A 56 1.69 -9.22 -5.76
C ALA A 56 2.37 -8.18 -6.66
N ALA A 57 3.57 -8.49 -7.18
CA ALA A 57 4.26 -7.62 -8.10
C ALA A 57 3.52 -7.49 -9.44
N ASP A 58 3.04 -8.60 -10.00
CA ASP A 58 2.29 -8.62 -11.25
C ASP A 58 0.96 -7.87 -11.11
N GLN A 59 0.23 -8.10 -10.03
CA GLN A 59 -1.02 -7.37 -9.74
C GLN A 59 -0.80 -5.86 -9.60
N MET A 60 0.33 -5.43 -9.04
CA MET A 60 0.68 -4.01 -8.94
C MET A 60 0.90 -3.38 -10.34
N VAL A 61 1.54 -4.10 -11.25
CA VAL A 61 1.73 -3.63 -12.65
C VAL A 61 0.38 -3.54 -13.36
N LEU A 62 -0.45 -4.57 -13.24
CA LEU A 62 -1.80 -4.59 -13.81
C LEU A 62 -2.66 -3.45 -13.26
N ALA A 63 -2.64 -3.22 -11.94
CA ALA A 63 -3.39 -2.16 -11.31
C ALA A 63 -3.02 -0.78 -11.85
N LYS A 64 -1.73 -0.50 -11.99
CA LYS A 64 -1.26 0.77 -12.54
C LYS A 64 -1.67 0.97 -14.00
N TRP A 65 -1.72 -0.11 -14.78
CA TRP A 65 -2.16 -0.06 -16.16
C TRP A 65 -3.69 0.15 -16.24
N VAL A 66 -4.48 -0.72 -15.63
CA VAL A 66 -5.94 -0.65 -15.64
C VAL A 66 -6.43 0.71 -15.13
N LEU A 67 -5.84 1.22 -14.05
CA LEU A 67 -6.22 2.51 -13.48
C LEU A 67 -6.01 3.66 -14.48
N ARG A 68 -4.93 3.63 -15.28
CA ARG A 68 -4.70 4.64 -16.31
C ARG A 68 -5.72 4.54 -17.43
N GLU A 69 -6.04 3.33 -17.89
CA GLU A 69 -7.00 3.12 -18.97
C GLU A 69 -8.42 3.56 -18.56
N VAL A 70 -8.87 3.13 -17.38
CA VAL A 70 -10.18 3.55 -16.84
C VAL A 70 -10.22 5.06 -16.64
N ALA A 71 -9.25 5.65 -15.98
CA ALA A 71 -9.20 7.08 -15.75
C ALA A 71 -9.18 7.89 -17.08
N HIS A 72 -8.49 7.39 -18.08
CA HIS A 72 -8.46 8.01 -19.41
C HIS A 72 -9.87 8.09 -20.02
N SER A 73 -10.69 7.04 -19.88
CA SER A 73 -12.08 7.04 -20.38
C SER A 73 -12.97 8.10 -19.72
N TYR A 74 -12.61 8.53 -18.50
CA TYR A 74 -13.26 9.62 -17.77
C TYR A 74 -12.62 10.99 -17.98
N GLY A 75 -11.61 11.09 -18.84
CA GLY A 75 -10.86 12.35 -19.06
C GLY A 75 -10.01 12.76 -17.87
N ILE A 76 -9.54 11.80 -17.07
CA ILE A 76 -8.76 12.01 -15.85
C ILE A 76 -7.31 11.56 -16.08
N GLU A 77 -6.36 12.34 -15.60
CA GLU A 77 -4.96 11.96 -15.54
C GLU A 77 -4.63 11.27 -14.20
N VAL A 78 -3.89 10.16 -14.26
CA VAL A 78 -3.41 9.43 -13.09
C VAL A 78 -1.91 9.61 -12.94
N SER A 79 -1.49 9.96 -11.74
CA SER A 79 -0.08 10.04 -11.37
C SER A 79 0.23 9.11 -10.20
N PHE A 80 1.31 8.36 -10.31
CA PHE A 80 1.91 7.58 -9.23
C PHE A 80 3.16 8.26 -8.65
N SER A 81 3.31 9.55 -8.90
CA SER A 81 4.42 10.32 -8.32
C SER A 81 4.33 10.32 -6.81
N PRO A 82 5.42 10.05 -6.10
CA PRO A 82 5.46 10.05 -4.63
C PRO A 82 5.09 11.40 -4.01
N LYS A 83 5.31 12.49 -4.74
CA LYS A 83 4.99 13.85 -4.30
C LYS A 83 4.59 14.70 -5.49
N ILE A 84 3.32 15.08 -5.57
CA ILE A 84 2.80 15.94 -6.65
C ILE A 84 3.12 17.40 -6.36
N ALA A 85 2.94 17.84 -5.10
CA ALA A 85 3.23 19.21 -4.70
C ALA A 85 3.85 19.24 -3.30
N VAL A 86 4.86 20.08 -3.11
CA VAL A 86 5.48 20.30 -1.81
C VAL A 86 4.46 20.93 -0.87
N GLY A 87 4.45 20.51 0.39
CA GLY A 87 3.46 20.96 1.39
C GLY A 87 2.13 20.21 1.36
N GLN A 88 1.86 19.42 0.31
CA GLN A 88 0.67 18.57 0.21
C GLN A 88 0.97 17.11 0.57
N ALA A 89 -0.07 16.29 0.73
CA ALA A 89 0.09 14.86 0.99
C ALA A 89 0.94 14.18 -0.09
N GLY A 90 1.77 13.23 0.31
CA GLY A 90 2.51 12.36 -0.61
C GLY A 90 1.84 11.01 -0.78
N SER A 91 2.15 10.32 -1.87
CA SER A 91 1.65 8.98 -2.16
C SER A 91 2.70 7.93 -1.80
N GLY A 92 2.33 7.04 -0.88
CA GLY A 92 3.15 5.89 -0.47
C GLY A 92 2.73 4.62 -1.22
N MET A 93 3.64 3.66 -1.25
CA MET A 93 3.33 2.28 -1.57
C MET A 93 3.81 1.43 -0.40
N HIS A 94 2.87 0.90 0.38
CA HIS A 94 3.19 0.13 1.59
C HIS A 94 3.19 -1.35 1.26
N PHE A 95 4.21 -2.06 1.74
CA PHE A 95 4.30 -3.51 1.63
C PHE A 95 3.95 -4.15 2.96
N HIS A 96 2.88 -4.94 2.98
CA HIS A 96 2.53 -5.77 4.11
C HIS A 96 3.04 -7.19 3.84
N THR A 97 3.98 -7.66 4.63
CA THR A 97 4.61 -8.96 4.44
C THR A 97 4.36 -9.89 5.61
N ARG A 98 4.18 -11.17 5.32
CA ARG A 98 4.20 -12.25 6.31
C ARG A 98 4.98 -13.43 5.76
N LEU A 99 5.59 -14.20 6.63
CA LEU A 99 6.20 -15.47 6.29
C LEU A 99 5.21 -16.59 6.60
N VAL A 100 4.95 -17.45 5.62
CA VAL A 100 4.05 -18.60 5.78
C VAL A 100 4.87 -19.88 5.58
N LYS A 101 4.72 -20.85 6.48
CA LYS A 101 5.29 -22.20 6.37
C LYS A 101 4.21 -23.21 6.65
N ASP A 102 3.97 -24.13 5.71
CA ASP A 102 2.95 -25.18 5.82
C ASP A 102 1.54 -24.60 6.12
N GLY A 103 1.20 -23.47 5.51
CA GLY A 103 -0.06 -22.75 5.71
C GLY A 103 -0.15 -21.95 7.02
N VAL A 104 0.91 -21.95 7.84
CA VAL A 104 0.92 -21.27 9.16
C VAL A 104 1.74 -19.99 9.09
N ASN A 105 1.15 -18.89 9.60
CA ASN A 105 1.84 -17.61 9.76
C ASN A 105 3.01 -17.77 10.74
N GLN A 106 4.21 -17.37 10.30
CA GLN A 106 5.43 -17.45 11.10
C GLN A 106 5.76 -16.14 11.84
N PHE A 107 5.02 -15.07 11.63
CA PHE A 107 5.32 -13.75 12.21
C PHE A 107 4.59 -13.47 13.51
N SER A 108 3.47 -14.13 13.74
CA SER A 108 2.62 -13.86 14.89
C SER A 108 2.14 -15.16 15.52
N THR A 109 2.06 -15.15 16.83
CA THR A 109 1.30 -16.12 17.65
C THR A 109 0.22 -15.37 18.38
N GLY A 110 -0.72 -16.06 19.00
CA GLY A 110 -1.75 -15.42 19.82
C GLY A 110 -1.19 -14.55 20.98
N SER A 111 0.10 -14.62 21.25
CA SER A 111 0.80 -13.86 22.30
C SER A 111 1.69 -12.72 21.78
N GLY A 112 1.80 -12.53 20.48
CA GLY A 112 2.62 -11.44 19.90
C GLY A 112 3.54 -11.88 18.78
N LEU A 113 4.55 -11.06 18.49
CA LEU A 113 5.54 -11.32 17.44
C LEU A 113 6.45 -12.49 17.78
N THR A 114 6.76 -13.30 16.78
CA THR A 114 7.72 -14.39 16.89
C THR A 114 9.17 -13.89 16.75
N GLU A 115 10.14 -14.75 17.10
CA GLU A 115 11.55 -14.49 16.84
C GLU A 115 11.81 -14.31 15.32
N ALA A 116 11.11 -15.06 14.45
CA ALA A 116 11.21 -14.93 13.00
C ALA A 116 10.79 -13.53 12.54
N ALA A 117 9.69 -12.99 13.06
CA ALA A 117 9.25 -11.62 12.77
C ALA A 117 10.31 -10.60 13.19
N LEU A 118 10.85 -10.71 14.39
CA LEU A 118 11.88 -9.80 14.90
C LEU A 118 13.16 -9.85 14.06
N LYS A 119 13.57 -11.03 13.59
CA LYS A 119 14.71 -11.18 12.68
C LYS A 119 14.46 -10.50 11.34
N VAL A 120 13.26 -10.62 10.77
CA VAL A 120 12.92 -9.96 9.50
C VAL A 120 12.86 -8.44 9.69
N ILE A 121 12.28 -7.94 10.78
CA ILE A 121 12.32 -6.52 11.13
C ILE A 121 13.77 -6.02 11.22
N GLY A 122 14.62 -6.75 11.94
CA GLY A 122 16.06 -6.43 12.04
C GLY A 122 16.75 -6.40 10.68
N GLY A 123 16.40 -7.33 9.79
CA GLY A 123 16.88 -7.35 8.41
C GLY A 123 16.47 -6.11 7.62
N TYR A 124 15.21 -5.70 7.68
CA TYR A 124 14.74 -4.48 7.03
C TYR A 124 15.48 -3.23 7.55
N LEU A 125 15.67 -3.12 8.85
CA LEU A 125 16.39 -1.98 9.44
C LEU A 125 17.87 -1.96 9.02
N SER A 126 18.53 -3.12 9.03
CA SER A 126 19.94 -3.24 8.65
C SER A 126 20.19 -2.91 7.18
N HIS A 127 19.20 -3.17 6.32
CA HIS A 127 19.28 -2.93 4.89
C HIS A 127 18.49 -1.69 4.43
N ALA A 128 18.04 -0.84 5.34
CA ALA A 128 17.20 0.30 5.04
C ALA A 128 17.77 1.23 3.95
N ALA A 129 19.08 1.51 4.02
CA ALA A 129 19.75 2.35 3.03
C ALA A 129 19.72 1.72 1.61
N SER A 130 19.93 0.40 1.52
CA SER A 130 19.85 -0.33 0.25
C SER A 130 18.42 -0.40 -0.27
N LEU A 131 17.44 -0.62 0.60
CA LEU A 131 16.02 -0.66 0.25
C LEU A 131 15.54 0.68 -0.33
N THR A 132 16.12 1.80 0.12
CA THR A 132 15.83 3.13 -0.42
C THR A 132 16.12 3.22 -1.93
N ALA A 133 17.14 2.53 -2.44
CA ALA A 133 17.46 2.51 -3.86
C ALA A 133 16.36 1.85 -4.72
N PHE A 134 15.61 0.90 -4.14
CA PHE A 134 14.53 0.19 -4.82
C PHE A 134 13.16 0.82 -4.56
N GLY A 135 12.92 1.33 -3.36
CA GLY A 135 11.64 1.90 -2.94
C GLY A 135 11.49 3.39 -3.26
N ASN A 136 12.58 4.15 -3.34
CA ASN A 136 12.60 5.58 -3.59
C ASN A 136 13.40 5.91 -4.86
N THR A 137 12.91 5.45 -6.00
CA THR A 137 13.64 5.43 -7.30
C THR A 137 13.70 6.78 -8.01
N VAL A 138 12.95 7.78 -7.55
CA VAL A 138 12.89 9.12 -8.17
C VAL A 138 13.14 10.21 -7.13
N PRO A 139 13.67 11.38 -7.54
CA PRO A 139 13.96 12.48 -6.59
C PRO A 139 12.76 12.93 -5.77
N THR A 140 11.56 12.91 -6.35
CA THR A 140 10.31 13.27 -5.67
C THR A 140 9.94 12.33 -4.53
N SER A 141 10.50 11.12 -4.48
CA SER A 141 10.35 10.20 -3.36
C SER A 141 10.86 10.81 -2.05
N PHE A 142 11.98 11.52 -2.11
CA PHE A 142 12.59 12.15 -0.92
C PHE A 142 11.84 13.39 -0.46
N LEU A 143 11.13 14.07 -1.35
CA LEU A 143 10.23 15.18 -0.98
C LEU A 143 9.02 14.70 -0.18
N ARG A 144 8.69 13.41 -0.23
CA ARG A 144 7.63 12.79 0.56
C ARG A 144 8.09 12.50 1.99
N LEU A 145 9.37 12.18 2.21
CA LEU A 145 9.93 11.73 3.49
C LEU A 145 10.22 12.90 4.42
N VAL A 146 9.17 13.62 4.80
CA VAL A 146 9.26 14.80 5.67
C VAL A 146 8.40 14.63 6.92
N PRO A 147 8.76 15.25 8.06
CA PRO A 147 7.99 15.15 9.29
C PRO A 147 6.53 15.60 9.12
N HIS A 148 5.63 15.02 9.90
CA HIS A 148 4.21 15.36 9.97
C HIS A 148 3.40 15.13 8.68
N GLN A 149 3.89 14.29 7.76
CA GLN A 149 3.19 13.94 6.53
C GLN A 149 3.06 12.42 6.32
N GLU A 150 2.89 11.68 7.42
CA GLU A 150 2.65 10.22 7.42
C GLU A 150 3.67 9.42 6.61
N ALA A 151 4.92 9.85 6.63
CA ALA A 151 6.02 9.20 5.95
C ALA A 151 7.11 8.79 6.96
N PRO A 152 7.84 7.69 6.72
CA PRO A 152 8.93 7.28 7.59
C PRO A 152 10.07 8.30 7.52
N THR A 153 10.42 8.88 8.66
CA THR A 153 11.54 9.82 8.80
C THR A 153 12.67 9.27 9.64
N ALA A 154 12.48 8.07 10.21
CA ALA A 154 13.45 7.40 11.07
C ALA A 154 13.57 5.92 10.70
N ILE A 155 14.82 5.42 10.72
CA ILE A 155 15.13 4.00 10.52
C ILE A 155 14.92 3.29 11.85
N CYS A 156 13.69 3.01 12.16
CA CYS A 156 13.29 2.26 13.35
C CYS A 156 12.01 1.46 13.06
N TRP A 157 11.62 0.64 14.02
CA TRP A 157 10.35 -0.06 13.97
C TRP A 157 9.49 0.29 15.18
N GLY A 158 8.20 0.07 15.07
CA GLY A 158 7.29 0.28 16.18
C GLY A 158 5.92 -0.32 15.93
N ASP A 159 5.24 -0.55 17.03
CA ASP A 159 3.84 -0.93 17.04
C ASP A 159 2.97 0.33 16.87
N ARG A 160 2.04 0.29 15.91
CA ARG A 160 1.05 1.38 15.67
C ARG A 160 1.61 2.74 15.29
N ASN A 161 2.89 2.88 15.04
CA ASN A 161 3.52 4.16 14.72
C ASN A 161 3.65 4.33 13.21
N ARG A 162 3.11 5.42 12.65
CA ARG A 162 3.16 5.72 11.21
C ARG A 162 4.44 6.44 10.76
N SER A 163 5.26 6.89 11.69
CA SER A 163 6.50 7.63 11.39
C SER A 163 7.73 6.73 11.29
N VAL A 164 7.57 5.42 11.50
CA VAL A 164 8.67 4.45 11.47
C VAL A 164 8.77 3.76 10.12
N LEU A 165 9.98 3.27 9.79
CA LEU A 165 10.22 2.53 8.55
C LEU A 165 9.46 1.20 8.53
N VAL A 166 9.48 0.45 9.63
CA VAL A 166 8.79 -0.83 9.76
C VAL A 166 7.70 -0.73 10.84
N ARG A 167 6.46 -0.90 10.43
CA ARG A 167 5.32 -0.84 11.31
C ARG A 167 4.69 -2.22 11.49
N VAL A 168 4.37 -2.57 12.73
CA VAL A 168 3.51 -3.71 13.04
C VAL A 168 2.07 -3.20 13.18
N PRO A 169 1.15 -3.54 12.25
CA PRO A 169 -0.23 -3.08 12.28
C PRO A 169 -1.03 -3.72 13.43
N LEU A 170 -2.04 -3.00 13.90
CA LEU A 170 -2.92 -3.43 15.00
C LEU A 170 -3.61 -4.77 14.77
N GLY A 171 -4.13 -4.97 13.58
CA GLY A 171 -4.91 -6.15 13.24
C GLY A 171 -4.09 -7.42 13.02
N TRP A 172 -2.77 -7.33 13.01
CA TRP A 172 -1.90 -8.46 12.67
C TRP A 172 -1.40 -9.26 13.87
N GLN A 173 -1.65 -8.77 15.07
CA GLN A 173 -1.23 -9.44 16.32
C GLN A 173 -2.19 -10.53 16.79
N ASN A 174 -3.46 -10.50 16.32
CA ASN A 174 -4.53 -11.40 16.75
C ASN A 174 -5.35 -11.99 15.59
N ILE A 175 -4.82 -11.99 14.37
CA ILE A 175 -5.54 -12.56 13.24
C ILE A 175 -5.39 -14.09 13.26
N ASP A 176 -6.50 -14.76 13.47
CA ASP A 176 -6.67 -16.15 13.12
C ASP A 176 -6.55 -16.30 11.60
N ASP A 177 -5.71 -17.21 11.13
CA ASP A 177 -5.52 -17.49 9.69
C ASP A 177 -6.82 -17.92 8.98
N SER A 178 -7.89 -18.23 9.73
CA SER A 178 -9.21 -18.51 9.17
C SER A 178 -9.78 -17.34 8.37
N MET A 179 -9.47 -16.09 8.73
CA MET A 179 -9.92 -14.90 8.01
C MET A 179 -9.34 -14.77 6.58
N PHE A 180 -8.28 -15.52 6.27
CA PHE A 180 -7.66 -15.52 4.94
C PHE A 180 -7.92 -16.81 4.15
N ARG A 181 -8.48 -17.85 4.81
CA ARG A 181 -8.82 -19.11 4.14
C ARG A 181 -10.14 -19.04 3.37
N ASP A 182 -11.04 -18.15 3.76
CA ASP A 182 -12.38 -18.01 3.16
C ASP A 182 -12.43 -17.00 2.01
N ALA A 183 -11.32 -16.34 1.67
CA ALA A 183 -11.20 -15.59 0.44
C ALA A 183 -10.93 -16.56 -0.74
N ASN A 184 -11.84 -17.47 -0.99
CA ASN A 184 -11.86 -18.21 -2.24
C ASN A 184 -12.35 -17.25 -3.34
N PRO A 185 -11.52 -16.87 -4.33
CA PRO A 185 -11.93 -15.93 -5.36
C PRO A 185 -13.03 -16.49 -6.31
N ASN A 186 -13.52 -17.70 -6.02
CA ASN A 186 -14.52 -18.40 -6.85
C ASN A 186 -15.86 -18.66 -6.13
N GLU A 187 -16.10 -18.07 -4.96
CA GLU A 187 -17.42 -18.07 -4.31
C GLU A 187 -18.03 -16.67 -4.20
#